data_ef202a29ed67832baebdbda9c8da19c4
#
_entry.id   ef202a29ed67832baebdbda9c8da19c4
#
_cell.length_a   1.000
_cell.length_b   1.000
_cell.length_c   1.000
_cell.angle_alpha   90.00
_cell.angle_beta   90.00
_cell.angle_gamma   90.00
#
_symmetry.space_group_name_H-M   'P 1'
#
loop_
_entity.id
_entity.type
_entity.pdbx_description
1 polymer ?
#
loop_
_entity_poly.entity_id
_entity_poly.type
_entity_poly.pdbx_seq_one_letter_code
_entity_poly.pdbx_strand_id
1 'polypeptide(L)'
;MKAETRYLREIKKIVSEEDFQARYTRNREVDFTRDRKLGFAGTMLAVIGNCRGPAYLEAERFSEAAGCTVSDTAIRKARAKIDPEAFYELFQRTAAVVPQDKKYHGYQLIAVDGMKGELPKTPELTGKYCRSGAQSPLFHAIAAYDVMNDVYLDALFHFGCASEHEYGVKLIDRFTERSKKVPRIWIFDRGFPALRLIQRLNQRKENYVMRVSSSFLKEVNEFTKGKAVDKEVQICYTERRAATSRVTSDGELNFQLRCVRVKLDGQKDEILVTNLSRKEFPKRYLKEIYGLRWGIETAYNFLKNAVFVEEFTSRKEYGILQDFYSTLIADNFITCACGSIWADMPLKKAQIARTEAQVPDKPPKCVPHTL
;
A
#
# COMPACT_ATOMS: atom_id res chain seq x y z
N MET A 1 13.76 11.66 20.72
CA MET A 1 12.47 10.96 20.91
C MET A 1 12.44 9.83 19.92
N LYS A 2 12.19 8.61 20.35
CA LYS A 2 12.14 7.41 19.49
C LYS A 2 11.03 7.52 18.43
N ALA A 3 11.20 6.85 17.29
CA ALA A 3 10.29 6.95 16.15
C ALA A 3 8.86 6.49 16.49
N GLU A 4 8.74 5.37 17.22
CA GLU A 4 7.44 4.83 17.66
C GLU A 4 6.71 5.78 18.61
N THR A 5 7.42 6.46 19.52
CA THR A 5 6.83 7.45 20.41
C THR A 5 6.31 8.67 19.65
N ARG A 6 7.05 9.11 18.61
CA ARG A 6 6.64 10.22 17.74
C ARG A 6 5.39 9.82 16.94
N TYR A 7 5.37 8.60 16.42
CA TYR A 7 4.25 8.07 15.63
C TYR A 7 2.96 7.99 16.48
N LEU A 8 3.02 7.41 17.67
CA LEU A 8 1.87 7.34 18.60
C LEU A 8 1.39 8.72 19.02
N ARG A 9 2.31 9.67 19.27
CA ARG A 9 1.95 11.05 19.58
C ARG A 9 1.19 11.71 18.45
N GLU A 10 1.62 11.48 17.20
CA GLU A 10 0.94 12.04 16.03
C GLU A 10 -0.45 11.43 15.86
N ILE A 11 -0.63 10.11 16.03
CA ILE A 11 -1.96 9.49 16.05
C ILE A 11 -2.85 10.18 17.08
N LYS A 12 -2.41 10.26 18.35
CA LYS A 12 -3.20 10.86 19.43
C LYS A 12 -3.54 12.31 19.14
N LYS A 13 -2.60 13.08 18.61
CA LYS A 13 -2.81 14.48 18.22
C LYS A 13 -3.91 14.59 17.17
N ILE A 14 -3.80 13.86 16.06
CA ILE A 14 -4.73 13.95 14.93
C ILE A 14 -6.15 13.55 15.34
N VAL A 15 -6.31 12.43 16.06
CA VAL A 15 -7.64 11.97 16.45
C VAL A 15 -8.31 12.88 17.50
N SER A 16 -7.54 13.77 18.13
CA SER A 16 -8.03 14.76 19.11
C SER A 16 -8.27 16.16 18.51
N GLU A 17 -7.91 16.39 17.24
CA GLU A 17 -8.18 17.66 16.55
C GLU A 17 -9.70 17.85 16.35
N GLU A 18 -10.25 18.94 16.84
CA GLU A 18 -11.71 19.24 16.74
C GLU A 18 -12.17 19.28 15.27
N ASP A 19 -11.40 19.93 14.40
CA ASP A 19 -11.70 20.02 12.96
C ASP A 19 -11.71 18.64 12.30
N PHE A 20 -10.78 17.76 12.70
CA PHE A 20 -10.72 16.38 12.20
C PHE A 20 -11.96 15.58 12.65
N GLN A 21 -12.31 15.66 13.94
CA GLN A 21 -13.49 15.01 14.48
C GLN A 21 -14.78 15.53 13.81
N ALA A 22 -14.90 16.85 13.68
CA ALA A 22 -16.05 17.47 13.04
C ALA A 22 -16.18 17.08 11.59
N ARG A 23 -15.07 16.98 10.83
CA ARG A 23 -15.06 16.61 9.43
C ARG A 23 -15.56 15.18 9.19
N TYR A 24 -15.16 14.25 10.06
CA TYR A 24 -15.39 12.82 9.87
C TYR A 24 -16.48 12.21 10.76
N THR A 25 -17.19 13.02 11.54
CA THR A 25 -18.42 12.61 12.21
C THR A 25 -19.57 12.64 11.20
N ARG A 26 -20.24 11.51 10.97
CA ARG A 26 -21.27 11.38 9.92
C ARG A 26 -22.47 12.27 10.18
N ASN A 27 -22.98 12.30 11.40
CA ASN A 27 -24.08 13.18 11.79
C ASN A 27 -23.64 14.04 12.99
N ARG A 28 -23.15 15.24 12.68
CA ARG A 28 -22.58 16.16 13.68
C ARG A 28 -23.58 16.61 14.74
N GLU A 29 -24.87 16.65 14.44
CA GLU A 29 -25.90 17.09 15.37
C GLU A 29 -26.22 16.05 16.44
N VAL A 30 -25.95 14.77 16.18
CA VAL A 30 -26.36 13.64 17.02
C VAL A 30 -25.17 12.82 17.51
N ASP A 31 -24.15 12.65 16.66
CA ASP A 31 -23.05 11.75 16.94
C ASP A 31 -21.94 12.44 17.74
N PHE A 32 -21.46 11.75 18.78
CA PHE A 32 -20.41 12.22 19.69
C PHE A 32 -20.69 13.55 20.40
N THR A 33 -21.94 13.99 20.46
CA THR A 33 -22.37 15.25 21.11
C THR A 33 -22.41 15.16 22.64
N ARG A 34 -22.44 13.96 23.20
CA ARG A 34 -22.47 13.70 24.63
C ARG A 34 -21.13 13.19 25.10
N ASP A 35 -20.69 13.62 26.30
CA ASP A 35 -19.54 13.01 26.96
C ASP A 35 -19.88 11.56 27.34
N ARG A 36 -19.25 10.62 26.66
CA ARG A 36 -19.40 9.17 26.86
C ARG A 36 -18.03 8.54 27.04
N LYS A 37 -17.99 7.36 27.69
CA LYS A 37 -16.77 6.55 27.84
C LYS A 37 -16.04 6.30 26.52
N LEU A 38 -16.75 6.25 25.41
CA LEU A 38 -16.21 6.06 24.07
C LEU A 38 -16.63 7.24 23.18
N GLY A 39 -15.76 8.23 23.07
CA GLY A 39 -15.87 9.35 22.14
C GLY A 39 -15.29 9.02 20.74
N PHE A 40 -15.18 10.01 19.87
CA PHE A 40 -14.62 9.87 18.53
C PHE A 40 -13.19 9.31 18.55
N ALA A 41 -12.27 9.97 19.25
CA ALA A 41 -10.87 9.57 19.37
C ALA A 41 -10.72 8.16 19.97
N GLY A 42 -11.43 7.87 21.06
CA GLY A 42 -11.43 6.54 21.69
C GLY A 42 -11.94 5.45 20.75
N THR A 43 -12.95 5.75 19.92
CA THR A 43 -13.46 4.82 18.91
C THR A 43 -12.41 4.52 17.83
N MET A 44 -11.73 5.53 17.30
CA MET A 44 -10.66 5.33 16.34
C MET A 44 -9.53 4.49 16.93
N LEU A 45 -9.09 4.81 18.14
CA LEU A 45 -8.03 4.05 18.82
C LEU A 45 -8.42 2.60 19.08
N ALA A 46 -9.69 2.33 19.44
CA ALA A 46 -10.20 0.96 19.59
C ALA A 46 -10.15 0.16 18.30
N VAL A 47 -10.44 0.79 17.14
CA VAL A 47 -10.37 0.13 15.83
C VAL A 47 -8.92 -0.10 15.38
N ILE A 48 -8.02 0.88 15.58
CA ILE A 48 -6.60 0.78 15.22
C ILE A 48 -5.88 -0.27 16.07
N GLY A 49 -6.16 -0.31 17.36
CA GLY A 49 -5.55 -1.26 18.31
C GLY A 49 -6.13 -2.66 18.27
N ASN A 50 -7.08 -2.94 17.38
CA ASN A 50 -7.72 -4.25 17.26
C ASN A 50 -6.76 -5.29 16.66
N CYS A 51 -6.49 -6.36 17.41
CA CYS A 51 -5.59 -7.46 17.03
C CYS A 51 -6.29 -8.61 16.28
N ARG A 52 -7.48 -8.38 15.76
CA ARG A 52 -8.31 -9.36 15.03
C ARG A 52 -8.74 -10.58 15.85
N GLY A 53 -8.74 -10.45 17.16
CA GLY A 53 -9.28 -11.45 18.07
C GLY A 53 -10.83 -11.41 18.13
N PRO A 54 -11.43 -12.31 18.95
CA PRO A 54 -12.85 -12.25 19.25
C PRO A 54 -13.28 -10.88 19.78
N ALA A 55 -14.40 -10.35 19.30
CA ALA A 55 -14.82 -8.96 19.55
C ALA A 55 -14.93 -8.60 21.04
N TYR A 56 -15.33 -9.56 21.89
CA TYR A 56 -15.42 -9.35 23.33
C TYR A 56 -14.03 -9.19 23.99
N LEU A 57 -13.01 -9.97 23.55
CA LEU A 57 -11.64 -9.84 24.05
C LEU A 57 -11.00 -8.52 23.60
N GLU A 58 -11.27 -8.08 22.39
CA GLU A 58 -10.80 -6.78 21.91
C GLU A 58 -11.42 -5.63 22.70
N ALA A 59 -12.71 -5.73 23.05
CA ALA A 59 -13.37 -4.75 23.91
C ALA A 59 -12.82 -4.76 25.33
N GLU A 60 -12.46 -5.91 25.88
CA GLU A 60 -11.83 -6.06 27.19
C GLU A 60 -10.43 -5.42 27.21
N ARG A 61 -9.58 -5.76 26.23
CA ARG A 61 -8.23 -5.15 26.07
C ARG A 61 -8.30 -3.64 25.97
N PHE A 62 -9.23 -3.14 25.14
CA PHE A 62 -9.42 -1.70 25.03
C PHE A 62 -9.90 -1.09 26.36
N SER A 63 -10.81 -1.75 27.06
CA SER A 63 -11.34 -1.28 28.36
C SER A 63 -10.25 -1.18 29.42
N GLU A 64 -9.36 -2.16 29.50
CA GLU A 64 -8.19 -2.16 30.39
C GLU A 64 -7.26 -0.98 30.06
N ALA A 65 -6.91 -0.83 28.78
CA ALA A 65 -6.01 0.24 28.32
C ALA A 65 -6.61 1.65 28.51
N ALA A 66 -7.93 1.79 28.37
CA ALA A 66 -8.65 3.05 28.52
C ALA A 66 -9.09 3.37 29.95
N GLY A 67 -8.94 2.43 30.89
CA GLY A 67 -9.39 2.57 32.28
C GLY A 67 -10.92 2.69 32.42
N CYS A 68 -11.69 2.16 31.46
CA CYS A 68 -13.16 2.23 31.48
C CYS A 68 -13.79 1.02 30.79
N THR A 69 -14.90 0.52 31.29
CA THR A 69 -15.59 -0.63 30.69
C THR A 69 -16.37 -0.23 29.43
N VAL A 70 -16.06 -0.85 28.31
CA VAL A 70 -16.72 -0.66 27.01
C VAL A 70 -17.07 -2.03 26.41
N SER A 71 -18.27 -2.21 25.90
CA SER A 71 -18.67 -3.45 25.23
C SER A 71 -18.33 -3.44 23.74
N ASP A 72 -18.17 -4.60 23.13
CA ASP A 72 -17.99 -4.80 21.69
C ASP A 72 -19.10 -4.14 20.87
N THR A 73 -20.34 -4.25 21.37
CA THR A 73 -21.51 -3.61 20.76
C THR A 73 -21.42 -2.08 20.80
N ALA A 74 -20.86 -1.50 21.88
CA ALA A 74 -20.64 -0.05 21.96
C ALA A 74 -19.58 0.39 20.93
N ILE A 75 -18.46 -0.32 20.82
CA ILE A 75 -17.42 -0.02 19.82
C ILE A 75 -18.01 -0.12 18.40
N ARG A 76 -18.74 -1.19 18.09
CA ARG A 76 -19.38 -1.39 16.78
C ARG A 76 -20.37 -0.29 16.42
N LYS A 77 -21.22 0.15 17.39
CA LYS A 77 -22.16 1.28 17.19
C LYS A 77 -21.45 2.61 17.05
N ALA A 78 -20.37 2.84 17.79
CA ALA A 78 -19.61 4.09 17.73
C ALA A 78 -18.84 4.20 16.40
N ARG A 79 -18.16 3.14 15.95
CA ARG A 79 -17.42 3.17 14.68
C ARG A 79 -18.33 3.42 13.44
N ALA A 80 -19.59 3.02 13.48
CA ALA A 80 -20.56 3.30 12.43
C ALA A 80 -20.86 4.79 12.24
N LYS A 81 -20.53 5.62 13.21
CA LYS A 81 -20.71 7.09 13.21
C LYS A 81 -19.51 7.84 12.60
N ILE A 82 -18.41 7.14 12.34
CA ILE A 82 -17.18 7.71 11.77
C ILE A 82 -17.11 7.39 10.27
N ASP A 83 -16.84 8.42 9.46
CA ASP A 83 -16.55 8.23 8.05
C ASP A 83 -15.24 7.45 7.89
N PRO A 84 -15.17 6.39 7.05
CA PRO A 84 -13.95 5.63 6.84
C PRO A 84 -12.78 6.47 6.28
N GLU A 85 -13.05 7.59 5.60
CA GLU A 85 -12.01 8.52 5.14
C GLU A 85 -11.19 9.10 6.30
N ALA A 86 -11.70 9.12 7.54
CA ALA A 86 -10.91 9.48 8.72
C ALA A 86 -9.69 8.58 8.89
N PHE A 87 -9.86 7.27 8.68
CA PHE A 87 -8.77 6.30 8.79
C PHE A 87 -7.77 6.43 7.65
N TYR A 88 -8.26 6.77 6.46
CA TYR A 88 -7.41 7.05 5.33
C TYR A 88 -6.57 8.34 5.54
N GLU A 89 -7.18 9.46 5.95
CA GLU A 89 -6.43 10.69 6.27
C GLU A 89 -5.44 10.46 7.42
N LEU A 90 -5.85 9.74 8.47
CA LEU A 90 -4.95 9.39 9.57
C LEU A 90 -3.75 8.56 9.08
N PHE A 91 -3.98 7.54 8.24
CA PHE A 91 -2.92 6.76 7.60
C PHE A 91 -1.94 7.66 6.84
N GLN A 92 -2.45 8.56 6.00
CA GLN A 92 -1.63 9.49 5.21
C GLN A 92 -0.77 10.41 6.07
N ARG A 93 -1.37 11.01 7.10
CA ARG A 93 -0.68 11.94 8.00
C ARG A 93 0.37 11.22 8.85
N THR A 94 0.08 10.01 9.30
CA THR A 94 1.02 9.22 10.10
C THR A 94 2.13 8.60 9.26
N ALA A 95 1.89 8.19 8.02
CA ALA A 95 2.93 7.73 7.10
C ALA A 95 4.00 8.82 6.86
N ALA A 96 3.61 10.10 6.85
CA ALA A 96 4.53 11.21 6.66
C ALA A 96 5.51 11.43 7.83
N VAL A 97 5.24 10.90 9.02
CA VAL A 97 6.13 11.04 10.19
C VAL A 97 7.02 9.82 10.43
N VAL A 98 6.83 8.73 9.67
CA VAL A 98 7.77 7.60 9.66
C VAL A 98 9.11 8.07 9.09
N PRO A 99 10.26 7.71 9.68
CA PRO A 99 11.56 8.03 9.10
C PRO A 99 11.73 7.43 7.70
N GLN A 100 12.12 8.25 6.73
CA GLN A 100 12.32 7.88 5.33
C GLN A 100 13.70 8.35 4.84
N ASP A 101 14.73 8.10 5.65
CA ASP A 101 16.07 8.64 5.43
C ASP A 101 16.90 7.78 4.47
N LYS A 102 16.55 6.48 4.34
CA LYS A 102 17.25 5.57 3.45
C LYS A 102 16.89 5.87 2.00
N LYS A 103 17.91 6.10 1.18
CA LYS A 103 17.77 6.42 -0.24
C LYS A 103 18.70 5.55 -1.08
N TYR A 104 18.28 5.25 -2.29
CA TYR A 104 19.11 4.59 -3.30
C TYR A 104 19.68 5.66 -4.24
N HIS A 105 20.97 5.91 -4.16
CA HIS A 105 21.63 6.99 -4.92
C HIS A 105 20.89 8.35 -4.83
N GLY A 106 20.37 8.70 -3.66
CA GLY A 106 19.63 9.95 -3.45
C GLY A 106 18.12 9.88 -3.79
N TYR A 107 17.64 8.77 -4.34
CA TYR A 107 16.26 8.56 -4.71
C TYR A 107 15.50 7.71 -3.68
N GLN A 108 14.27 8.08 -3.41
CA GLN A 108 13.30 7.22 -2.73
C GLN A 108 12.79 6.16 -3.72
N LEU A 109 12.80 4.90 -3.33
CA LEU A 109 12.31 3.80 -4.16
C LEU A 109 10.90 3.40 -3.73
N ILE A 110 9.92 3.57 -4.60
CA ILE A 110 8.51 3.29 -4.30
C ILE A 110 8.03 2.15 -5.20
N ALA A 111 7.83 0.96 -4.63
CA ALA A 111 7.17 -0.12 -5.33
C ALA A 111 5.65 0.08 -5.32
N VAL A 112 5.01 -0.22 -6.44
CA VAL A 112 3.55 -0.26 -6.57
C VAL A 112 3.14 -1.67 -6.94
N ASP A 113 2.26 -2.25 -6.15
CA ASP A 113 1.74 -3.59 -6.40
C ASP A 113 0.29 -3.73 -5.95
N GLY A 114 -0.38 -4.77 -6.43
CA GLY A 114 -1.76 -5.09 -6.13
C GLY A 114 -1.90 -6.30 -5.22
N MET A 115 -2.72 -6.18 -4.18
CA MET A 115 -3.12 -7.29 -3.31
C MET A 115 -4.60 -7.59 -3.52
N LYS A 116 -4.93 -8.86 -3.72
CA LYS A 116 -6.33 -9.36 -3.76
C LYS A 116 -6.58 -10.20 -2.52
N GLY A 117 -7.79 -10.08 -1.99
CA GLY A 117 -8.24 -10.86 -0.85
C GLY A 117 -9.74 -11.07 -0.86
N GLU A 118 -10.23 -11.90 0.06
CA GLU A 118 -11.65 -12.17 0.21
C GLU A 118 -12.33 -11.17 1.15
N LEU A 119 -13.54 -10.79 0.82
CA LEU A 119 -14.43 -10.03 1.69
C LEU A 119 -15.30 -10.98 2.53
N PRO A 120 -15.85 -10.54 3.67
CA PRO A 120 -16.80 -11.32 4.44
C PRO A 120 -17.99 -11.79 3.59
N LYS A 121 -18.32 -13.08 3.69
CA LYS A 121 -19.45 -13.68 2.94
C LYS A 121 -20.77 -13.24 3.55
N THR A 122 -21.31 -12.12 3.12
CA THR A 122 -22.65 -11.66 3.45
C THR A 122 -23.50 -11.59 2.16
N PRO A 123 -24.84 -11.73 2.24
CA PRO A 123 -25.70 -11.61 1.05
C PRO A 123 -25.45 -10.29 0.30
N GLU A 124 -25.27 -9.18 1.02
CA GLU A 124 -25.03 -7.85 0.46
C GLU A 124 -23.70 -7.77 -0.30
N LEU A 125 -22.59 -8.17 0.33
CA LEU A 125 -21.27 -8.10 -0.29
C LEU A 125 -21.11 -9.14 -1.42
N THR A 126 -21.69 -10.33 -1.24
CA THR A 126 -21.68 -11.37 -2.27
C THR A 126 -22.46 -10.91 -3.50
N GLY A 127 -23.67 -10.34 -3.31
CA GLY A 127 -24.47 -9.82 -4.41
C GLY A 127 -23.82 -8.69 -5.19
N LYS A 128 -23.03 -7.83 -4.52
CA LYS A 128 -22.38 -6.69 -5.16
C LYS A 128 -21.01 -7.02 -5.76
N TYR A 129 -20.20 -7.87 -5.11
CA TYR A 129 -18.75 -7.97 -5.38
C TYR A 129 -18.26 -9.38 -5.72
N CYS A 130 -19.14 -10.37 -5.75
CA CYS A 130 -18.82 -11.70 -6.20
C CYS A 130 -18.92 -11.76 -7.74
N ARG A 131 -17.86 -12.24 -8.41
CA ARG A 131 -17.92 -12.50 -9.85
C ARG A 131 -18.80 -13.71 -10.12
N SER A 132 -19.43 -13.73 -11.30
CA SER A 132 -20.15 -14.90 -11.77
C SER A 132 -19.27 -16.15 -11.73
N GLY A 133 -19.74 -17.20 -11.04
CA GLY A 133 -18.98 -18.45 -10.85
C GLY A 133 -17.93 -18.42 -9.73
N ALA A 134 -17.70 -17.30 -9.03
CA ALA A 134 -16.81 -17.24 -7.88
C ALA A 134 -17.54 -17.60 -6.57
N GLN A 135 -16.81 -18.17 -5.61
CA GLN A 135 -17.36 -18.60 -4.32
C GLN A 135 -17.37 -17.51 -3.25
N SER A 136 -16.61 -16.44 -3.45
CA SER A 136 -16.42 -15.36 -2.46
C SER A 136 -16.39 -14.00 -3.12
N PRO A 137 -16.97 -12.97 -2.48
CA PRO A 137 -16.74 -11.59 -2.87
C PRO A 137 -15.29 -11.21 -2.60
N LEU A 138 -14.69 -10.41 -3.49
CA LEU A 138 -13.27 -10.06 -3.45
C LEU A 138 -13.08 -8.56 -3.22
N PHE A 139 -11.91 -8.20 -2.72
CA PHE A 139 -11.37 -6.84 -2.82
C PHE A 139 -10.06 -6.83 -3.58
N HIS A 140 -9.69 -5.66 -4.06
CA HIS A 140 -8.39 -5.39 -4.67
C HIS A 140 -7.82 -4.11 -4.06
N ALA A 141 -6.70 -4.21 -3.37
CA ALA A 141 -5.97 -3.06 -2.85
C ALA A 141 -4.68 -2.86 -3.65
N ILE A 142 -4.34 -1.60 -3.93
CA ILE A 142 -3.09 -1.23 -4.61
C ILE A 142 -2.38 -0.23 -3.72
N ALA A 143 -1.13 -0.51 -3.36
CA ALA A 143 -0.35 0.32 -2.47
C ALA A 143 0.95 0.83 -3.10
N ALA A 144 1.40 1.99 -2.60
CA ALA A 144 2.72 2.56 -2.78
C ALA A 144 3.55 2.30 -1.52
N TYR A 145 4.65 1.59 -1.67
CA TYR A 145 5.51 1.13 -0.59
C TYR A 145 6.95 1.58 -0.78
N ASP A 146 7.51 2.28 0.20
CA ASP A 146 8.94 2.64 0.22
C ASP A 146 9.75 1.40 0.63
N VAL A 147 10.37 0.76 -0.35
CA VAL A 147 11.09 -0.50 -0.16
C VAL A 147 12.42 -0.34 0.60
N MET A 148 12.93 0.88 0.76
CA MET A 148 14.15 1.14 1.52
C MET A 148 13.88 1.39 3.00
N ASN A 149 12.68 1.89 3.31
CA ASN A 149 12.29 2.30 4.65
C ASN A 149 11.19 1.43 5.25
N ASP A 150 10.70 0.44 4.50
CA ASP A 150 9.64 -0.50 4.92
C ASP A 150 8.34 0.22 5.34
N VAL A 151 7.85 1.16 4.52
CA VAL A 151 6.71 2.04 4.85
C VAL A 151 5.66 2.03 3.75
N TYR A 152 4.40 1.78 4.12
CA TYR A 152 3.27 2.08 3.25
C TYR A 152 3.04 3.59 3.20
N LEU A 153 3.17 4.17 2.00
CA LEU A 153 3.04 5.61 1.78
C LEU A 153 1.63 6.01 1.34
N ASP A 154 0.99 5.17 0.56
CA ASP A 154 -0.38 5.35 0.08
C ASP A 154 -1.00 4.01 -0.29
N ALA A 155 -2.33 3.91 -0.25
CA ALA A 155 -3.05 2.73 -0.69
C ALA A 155 -4.46 3.07 -1.17
N LEU A 156 -4.90 2.40 -2.24
CA LEU A 156 -6.26 2.44 -2.76
C LEU A 156 -6.94 1.11 -2.49
N PHE A 157 -8.11 1.13 -1.88
CA PHE A 157 -8.96 -0.04 -1.70
C PHE A 157 -10.12 -0.02 -2.69
N HIS A 158 -10.39 -1.14 -3.32
CA HIS A 158 -11.52 -1.33 -4.21
C HIS A 158 -12.29 -2.58 -3.84
N PHE A 159 -13.60 -2.44 -3.67
CA PHE A 159 -14.51 -3.56 -3.54
C PHE A 159 -14.69 -4.22 -4.91
N GLY A 160 -14.48 -5.53 -4.99
CA GLY A 160 -14.43 -6.25 -6.25
C GLY A 160 -13.05 -6.18 -6.92
N CYS A 161 -13.01 -6.35 -8.23
CA CYS A 161 -11.76 -6.35 -8.99
C CYS A 161 -11.50 -4.99 -9.63
N ALA A 162 -10.33 -4.47 -9.41
CA ALA A 162 -9.85 -3.23 -10.01
C ALA A 162 -8.89 -3.50 -11.19
N SER A 163 -8.82 -2.57 -12.11
CA SER A 163 -7.79 -2.52 -13.14
C SER A 163 -6.50 -1.93 -12.55
N GLU A 164 -5.43 -2.71 -12.52
CA GLU A 164 -4.12 -2.25 -12.01
C GLU A 164 -3.63 -1.00 -12.75
N HIS A 165 -3.86 -0.92 -14.07
CA HIS A 165 -3.50 0.26 -14.87
C HIS A 165 -4.21 1.53 -14.43
N GLU A 166 -5.55 1.48 -14.23
CA GLU A 166 -6.35 2.64 -13.86
C GLU A 166 -6.06 3.08 -12.44
N TYR A 167 -5.91 2.11 -11.53
CA TYR A 167 -5.60 2.39 -10.13
C TYR A 167 -4.16 2.85 -9.94
N GLY A 168 -3.21 2.35 -10.75
CA GLY A 168 -1.86 2.89 -10.81
C GLY A 168 -1.83 4.37 -11.14
N VAL A 169 -2.59 4.81 -12.15
CA VAL A 169 -2.72 6.24 -12.50
C VAL A 169 -3.33 7.05 -11.36
N LYS A 170 -4.45 6.56 -10.77
CA LYS A 170 -5.10 7.23 -9.63
C LYS A 170 -4.17 7.37 -8.43
N LEU A 171 -3.38 6.33 -8.14
CA LEU A 171 -2.42 6.33 -7.04
C LEU A 171 -1.34 7.39 -7.27
N ILE A 172 -0.74 7.44 -8.48
CA ILE A 172 0.27 8.43 -8.84
C ILE A 172 -0.29 9.85 -8.72
N ASP A 173 -1.46 10.12 -9.28
CA ASP A 173 -2.08 11.44 -9.21
C ASP A 173 -2.30 11.86 -7.75
N ARG A 174 -2.96 11.01 -6.97
CA ARG A 174 -3.27 11.28 -5.57
C ARG A 174 -2.03 11.49 -4.72
N PHE A 175 -1.01 10.66 -4.93
CA PHE A 175 0.24 10.74 -4.17
C PHE A 175 1.04 12.00 -4.53
N THR A 176 1.22 12.29 -5.82
CA THR A 176 2.06 13.41 -6.28
C THR A 176 1.45 14.78 -6.00
N GLU A 177 0.13 14.88 -5.89
CA GLU A 177 -0.56 16.11 -5.52
C GLU A 177 -0.33 16.52 -4.06
N ARG A 178 -0.13 15.54 -3.18
CA ARG A 178 0.01 15.77 -1.72
C ARG A 178 1.43 15.69 -1.21
N SER A 179 2.26 14.88 -1.83
CA SER A 179 3.61 14.63 -1.35
C SER A 179 4.58 15.75 -1.72
N LYS A 180 5.53 16.03 -0.84
CA LYS A 180 6.64 16.94 -1.16
C LYS A 180 7.41 16.40 -2.37
N LYS A 181 7.90 17.30 -3.22
CA LYS A 181 8.78 16.95 -4.34
C LYS A 181 10.13 16.49 -3.79
N VAL A 182 10.35 15.18 -3.79
CA VAL A 182 11.65 14.54 -3.51
C VAL A 182 12.01 13.69 -4.71
N PRO A 183 13.30 13.50 -5.04
CA PRO A 183 13.69 12.56 -6.09
C PRO A 183 13.20 11.16 -5.75
N ARG A 184 12.43 10.54 -6.67
CA ARG A 184 11.90 9.19 -6.47
C ARG A 184 11.92 8.39 -7.76
N ILE A 185 11.90 7.06 -7.59
CA ILE A 185 11.79 6.10 -8.68
C ILE A 185 10.63 5.16 -8.34
N TRP A 186 9.63 5.14 -9.19
CA TRP A 186 8.50 4.22 -9.10
C TRP A 186 8.82 2.89 -9.74
N ILE A 187 8.51 1.80 -9.07
CA ILE A 187 8.82 0.44 -9.53
C ILE A 187 7.50 -0.31 -9.71
N PHE A 188 7.26 -0.80 -10.95
CA PHE A 188 6.02 -1.49 -11.29
C PHE A 188 6.28 -2.87 -11.86
N ASP A 189 5.44 -3.84 -11.49
CA ASP A 189 5.44 -5.15 -12.11
C ASP A 189 4.66 -5.16 -13.43
N ARG A 190 4.70 -6.30 -14.12
CA ARG A 190 4.15 -6.56 -15.46
C ARG A 190 2.65 -6.26 -15.58
N GLY A 191 1.89 -6.29 -14.50
CA GLY A 191 0.47 -5.98 -14.47
C GLY A 191 0.13 -4.50 -14.69
N PHE A 192 1.07 -3.59 -14.39
CA PHE A 192 0.82 -2.14 -14.39
C PHE A 192 1.13 -1.41 -15.70
N PRO A 193 2.14 -1.79 -16.50
CA PRO A 193 2.55 -1.00 -17.65
C PRO A 193 1.41 -0.73 -18.61
N ALA A 194 1.10 0.53 -18.76
CA ALA A 194 0.17 1.08 -19.73
C ALA A 194 0.70 2.43 -20.21
N LEU A 195 0.41 2.77 -21.45
CA LEU A 195 0.87 4.04 -22.02
C LEU A 195 0.36 5.25 -21.26
N ARG A 196 -0.90 5.17 -20.80
CA ARG A 196 -1.49 6.22 -19.95
C ARG A 196 -0.72 6.40 -18.64
N LEU A 197 -0.23 5.31 -18.02
CA LEU A 197 0.57 5.40 -16.80
C LEU A 197 1.93 6.04 -17.07
N ILE A 198 2.61 5.64 -18.16
CA ILE A 198 3.89 6.24 -18.58
C ILE A 198 3.71 7.73 -18.89
N GLN A 199 2.68 8.10 -19.66
CA GLN A 199 2.36 9.49 -19.94
C GLN A 199 2.16 10.28 -18.64
N ARG A 200 1.38 9.74 -17.70
CA ARG A 200 1.12 10.42 -16.43
C ARG A 200 2.39 10.63 -15.60
N LEU A 201 3.26 9.62 -15.53
CA LEU A 201 4.55 9.73 -14.84
C LEU A 201 5.45 10.79 -15.48
N ASN A 202 5.52 10.82 -16.81
CA ASN A 202 6.28 11.85 -17.54
C ASN A 202 5.72 13.27 -17.31
N GLN A 203 4.39 13.45 -17.36
CA GLN A 203 3.74 14.72 -17.05
C GLN A 203 4.05 15.22 -15.63
N ARG A 204 4.09 14.31 -14.66
CA ARG A 204 4.42 14.62 -13.26
C ARG A 204 5.94 14.74 -13.02
N LYS A 205 6.77 14.48 -14.05
CA LYS A 205 8.24 14.45 -13.97
C LYS A 205 8.76 13.43 -12.95
N GLU A 206 8.09 12.28 -12.89
CA GLU A 206 8.44 11.16 -12.03
C GLU A 206 9.31 10.16 -12.78
N ASN A 207 10.30 9.57 -12.08
CA ASN A 207 11.11 8.51 -12.65
C ASN A 207 10.47 7.15 -12.38
N TYR A 208 10.72 6.20 -13.27
CA TYR A 208 10.14 4.87 -13.14
C TYR A 208 11.04 3.76 -13.70
N VAL A 209 10.84 2.56 -13.19
CA VAL A 209 11.33 1.28 -13.73
C VAL A 209 10.15 0.33 -13.77
N MET A 210 9.81 -0.19 -14.95
CA MET A 210 8.69 -1.09 -15.15
C MET A 210 9.13 -2.37 -15.86
N ARG A 211 8.69 -3.52 -15.36
CA ARG A 211 8.80 -4.78 -16.09
C ARG A 211 7.66 -4.86 -17.09
N VAL A 212 7.98 -5.21 -18.34
CA VAL A 212 7.00 -5.30 -19.42
C VAL A 212 7.05 -6.65 -20.12
N SER A 213 5.94 -7.03 -20.76
CA SER A 213 5.93 -8.16 -21.67
C SER A 213 6.59 -7.76 -23.00
N SER A 214 7.10 -8.76 -23.75
CA SER A 214 7.63 -8.54 -25.11
C SER A 214 6.59 -7.98 -26.08
N SER A 215 5.31 -8.17 -25.80
CA SER A 215 4.18 -7.68 -26.61
C SER A 215 3.61 -6.34 -26.14
N PHE A 216 4.22 -5.68 -25.16
CA PHE A 216 3.70 -4.44 -24.59
C PHE A 216 3.54 -3.32 -25.62
N LEU A 217 4.57 -3.08 -26.45
CA LEU A 217 4.58 -2.12 -27.54
C LEU A 217 5.30 -2.70 -28.74
N LYS A 218 5.01 -2.21 -29.94
CA LYS A 218 5.71 -2.61 -31.15
C LYS A 218 7.22 -2.39 -31.03
N GLU A 219 7.62 -1.24 -30.52
CA GLU A 219 9.01 -0.83 -30.33
C GLU A 219 9.74 -1.74 -29.31
N VAL A 220 9.04 -2.14 -28.24
CA VAL A 220 9.56 -3.12 -27.25
C VAL A 220 9.67 -4.52 -27.88
N ASN A 221 8.71 -4.93 -28.69
CA ASN A 221 8.76 -6.21 -29.39
C ASN A 221 9.94 -6.26 -30.37
N GLU A 222 10.18 -5.20 -31.15
CA GLU A 222 11.33 -5.09 -32.03
C GLU A 222 12.66 -5.14 -31.25
N PHE A 223 12.73 -4.43 -30.11
CA PHE A 223 13.90 -4.52 -29.21
C PHE A 223 14.10 -5.97 -28.72
N THR A 224 13.03 -6.67 -28.34
CA THR A 224 13.11 -8.04 -27.82
C THR A 224 13.64 -9.03 -28.86
N LYS A 225 13.29 -8.86 -30.13
CA LYS A 225 13.78 -9.70 -31.27
C LYS A 225 15.22 -9.39 -31.64
N GLY A 226 15.70 -8.19 -31.32
CA GLY A 226 17.06 -7.75 -31.60
C GLY A 226 18.09 -8.29 -30.60
N LYS A 227 19.37 -8.03 -30.90
CA LYS A 227 20.52 -8.41 -30.04
C LYS A 227 20.87 -7.32 -28.99
N ALA A 228 20.25 -6.16 -29.07
CA ALA A 228 20.52 -5.05 -28.16
C ALA A 228 20.16 -5.42 -26.72
N VAL A 229 21.01 -4.97 -25.79
CA VAL A 229 20.81 -5.22 -24.33
C VAL A 229 20.25 -3.97 -23.64
N ASP A 230 20.54 -2.80 -24.20
CA ASP A 230 20.15 -1.50 -23.66
C ASP A 230 20.00 -0.51 -24.82
N LYS A 231 18.81 -0.05 -25.08
CA LYS A 231 18.49 0.81 -26.23
C LYS A 231 17.38 1.79 -25.88
N GLU A 232 17.54 3.03 -26.32
CA GLU A 232 16.47 4.02 -26.33
C GLU A 232 15.64 3.85 -27.61
N VAL A 233 14.33 3.86 -27.46
CA VAL A 233 13.37 3.77 -28.55
C VAL A 233 12.45 4.98 -28.50
N GLN A 234 12.13 5.52 -29.66
CA GLN A 234 11.19 6.62 -29.78
C GLN A 234 9.78 6.06 -29.87
N ILE A 235 8.93 6.47 -28.94
CA ILE A 235 7.51 6.15 -28.98
C ILE A 235 6.79 7.32 -29.65
N CYS A 236 6.17 7.03 -30.80
CA CYS A 236 5.38 8.01 -31.55
C CYS A 236 3.91 7.62 -31.52
N TYR A 237 3.06 8.55 -31.16
CA TYR A 237 1.62 8.38 -31.15
C TYR A 237 0.95 9.08 -32.32
N THR A 238 0.15 8.33 -33.06
CA THR A 238 -0.92 8.92 -33.88
C THR A 238 -2.15 9.14 -32.99
N GLU A 239 -3.01 10.09 -33.36
CA GLU A 239 -4.27 10.37 -32.65
C GLU A 239 -5.11 9.09 -32.47
N ARG A 240 -5.18 8.25 -33.50
CA ARG A 240 -5.89 6.97 -33.45
C ARG A 240 -5.32 6.03 -32.38
N ARG A 241 -3.99 5.94 -32.25
CA ARG A 241 -3.32 5.11 -31.25
C ARG A 241 -3.50 5.69 -29.84
N ALA A 242 -3.50 7.02 -29.71
CA ALA A 242 -3.77 7.73 -28.45
C ALA A 242 -5.17 7.42 -27.94
N ALA A 243 -6.19 7.55 -28.78
CA ALA A 243 -7.58 7.25 -28.44
C ALA A 243 -7.77 5.80 -27.98
N THR A 244 -7.19 4.83 -28.73
CA THR A 244 -7.29 3.41 -28.38
C THR A 244 -6.59 3.08 -27.04
N SER A 245 -5.51 3.79 -26.72
CA SER A 245 -4.73 3.59 -25.49
C SER A 245 -5.20 4.44 -24.31
N ARG A 246 -6.31 5.18 -24.47
CA ARG A 246 -6.85 6.13 -23.46
C ARG A 246 -5.80 7.15 -22.99
N VAL A 247 -4.90 7.53 -23.88
CA VAL A 247 -3.90 8.57 -23.66
C VAL A 247 -4.59 9.93 -23.85
N THR A 248 -4.35 10.88 -22.95
CA THR A 248 -4.98 12.19 -23.04
C THR A 248 -4.29 13.07 -24.08
N SER A 249 -5.06 13.91 -24.79
CA SER A 249 -4.54 14.81 -25.83
C SER A 249 -3.71 15.98 -25.28
N ASP A 250 -3.80 16.24 -23.98
CA ASP A 250 -3.06 17.28 -23.26
C ASP A 250 -1.65 16.82 -22.81
N GLY A 251 -1.28 15.58 -23.13
CA GLY A 251 0.02 15.01 -22.82
C GLY A 251 0.96 14.90 -24.00
N GLU A 252 2.24 14.72 -23.68
CA GLU A 252 3.26 14.49 -24.70
C GLU A 252 2.99 13.15 -25.39
N LEU A 253 2.70 13.20 -26.69
CA LEU A 253 2.39 12.02 -27.50
C LEU A 253 3.66 11.35 -28.05
N ASN A 254 4.79 12.02 -27.95
CA ASN A 254 6.09 11.53 -28.41
C ASN A 254 7.09 11.59 -27.27
N PHE A 255 7.65 10.47 -26.89
CA PHE A 255 8.65 10.41 -25.82
C PHE A 255 9.67 9.28 -26.05
N GLN A 256 10.83 9.45 -25.45
CA GLN A 256 11.85 8.41 -25.46
C GLN A 256 11.59 7.42 -24.31
N LEU A 257 11.74 6.14 -24.63
CA LEU A 257 11.63 5.03 -23.70
C LEU A 257 12.92 4.19 -23.77
N ARG A 258 13.61 4.05 -22.67
CA ARG A 258 14.78 3.20 -22.59
C ARG A 258 14.35 1.78 -22.26
N CYS A 259 14.69 0.82 -23.14
CA CYS A 259 14.47 -0.61 -22.99
C CYS A 259 15.76 -1.29 -22.55
N VAL A 260 15.73 -2.07 -21.48
CA VAL A 260 16.91 -2.76 -20.93
C VAL A 260 16.57 -4.22 -20.69
N ARG A 261 17.41 -5.12 -21.25
CA ARG A 261 17.30 -6.56 -21.06
C ARG A 261 18.10 -6.96 -19.82
N VAL A 262 17.44 -7.58 -18.86
CA VAL A 262 18.06 -8.05 -17.60
C VAL A 262 17.75 -9.51 -17.36
N LYS A 263 18.63 -10.21 -16.63
CA LYS A 263 18.33 -11.54 -16.06
C LYS A 263 18.03 -11.36 -14.59
N LEU A 264 16.80 -11.57 -14.16
CA LEU A 264 16.39 -11.44 -12.77
C LEU A 264 16.74 -12.72 -12.02
N ASP A 265 16.14 -13.83 -12.29
CA ASP A 265 16.36 -15.10 -11.55
C ASP A 265 17.25 -16.11 -12.30
N GLY A 266 18.24 -15.60 -13.02
CA GLY A 266 19.32 -16.42 -13.62
C GLY A 266 19.02 -17.12 -14.94
N GLN A 267 17.75 -17.34 -15.34
CA GLN A 267 17.44 -18.17 -16.50
C GLN A 267 16.78 -17.41 -17.67
N LYS A 268 15.83 -16.52 -17.46
CA LYS A 268 15.06 -15.88 -18.51
C LYS A 268 15.37 -14.39 -18.63
N ASP A 269 15.47 -13.92 -19.86
CA ASP A 269 15.59 -12.49 -20.14
C ASP A 269 14.26 -11.79 -19.83
N GLU A 270 14.33 -10.74 -19.01
CA GLU A 270 13.22 -9.86 -18.70
C GLU A 270 13.51 -8.46 -19.26
N ILE A 271 12.47 -7.77 -19.68
CA ILE A 271 12.56 -6.42 -20.23
C ILE A 271 12.09 -5.41 -19.22
N LEU A 272 12.97 -4.49 -18.90
CA LEU A 272 12.64 -3.29 -18.12
C LEU A 272 12.54 -2.09 -19.04
N VAL A 273 11.55 -1.23 -18.80
CA VAL A 273 11.42 0.07 -19.45
C VAL A 273 11.52 1.19 -18.41
N THR A 274 12.16 2.29 -18.80
CA THR A 274 12.46 3.39 -17.88
C THR A 274 12.68 4.71 -18.61
N ASN A 275 12.56 5.83 -17.90
CA ASN A 275 13.01 7.16 -18.34
C ASN A 275 14.36 7.58 -17.70
N LEU A 276 14.98 6.72 -16.89
CA LEU A 276 16.27 6.99 -16.26
C LEU A 276 17.40 6.96 -17.30
N SER A 277 18.33 7.92 -17.21
CA SER A 277 19.44 8.01 -18.13
C SER A 277 20.44 6.85 -17.94
N ARG A 278 21.10 6.43 -19.02
CA ARG A 278 22.12 5.37 -18.98
C ARG A 278 23.36 5.79 -18.18
N LYS A 279 23.70 7.09 -18.21
CA LYS A 279 24.86 7.64 -17.52
C LYS A 279 24.70 7.56 -16.00
N GLU A 280 23.53 7.91 -15.51
CA GLU A 280 23.25 7.94 -14.07
C GLU A 280 22.85 6.56 -13.54
N PHE A 281 22.05 5.81 -14.33
CA PHE A 281 21.57 4.48 -13.98
C PHE A 281 22.00 3.43 -15.04
N PRO A 282 23.23 2.92 -14.98
CA PRO A 282 23.67 1.81 -15.82
C PRO A 282 22.81 0.55 -15.54
N LYS A 283 22.78 -0.39 -16.49
CA LYS A 283 21.95 -1.62 -16.45
C LYS A 283 21.99 -2.35 -15.08
N ARG A 284 23.16 -2.41 -14.43
CA ARG A 284 23.32 -3.07 -13.12
C ARG A 284 22.40 -2.46 -12.06
N TYR A 285 22.27 -1.13 -12.00
CA TYR A 285 21.43 -0.43 -11.05
C TYR A 285 19.95 -0.67 -11.33
N LEU A 286 19.54 -0.74 -12.60
CA LEU A 286 18.16 -1.06 -12.94
C LEU A 286 17.77 -2.48 -12.49
N LYS A 287 18.70 -3.46 -12.59
CA LYS A 287 18.49 -4.80 -12.05
C LYS A 287 18.35 -4.78 -10.53
N GLU A 288 19.21 -4.07 -9.83
CA GLU A 288 19.15 -3.90 -8.37
C GLU A 288 17.84 -3.25 -7.93
N ILE A 289 17.49 -2.09 -8.52
CA ILE A 289 16.24 -1.36 -8.24
C ILE A 289 15.03 -2.27 -8.44
N TYR A 290 14.97 -2.99 -9.56
CA TYR A 290 13.83 -3.86 -9.81
C TYR A 290 13.79 -5.07 -8.86
N GLY A 291 14.94 -5.59 -8.44
CA GLY A 291 15.04 -6.64 -7.42
C GLY A 291 14.47 -6.21 -6.08
N LEU A 292 14.62 -4.94 -5.69
CA LEU A 292 14.06 -4.40 -4.44
C LEU A 292 12.53 -4.33 -4.46
N ARG A 293 11.87 -4.39 -5.63
CA ARG A 293 10.41 -4.49 -5.74
C ARG A 293 9.84 -5.63 -4.88
N TRP A 294 10.58 -6.73 -4.76
CA TRP A 294 10.14 -7.88 -3.93
C TRP A 294 9.80 -7.50 -2.49
N GLY A 295 10.30 -6.38 -1.99
CA GLY A 295 9.98 -5.86 -0.66
C GLY A 295 8.48 -5.66 -0.44
N ILE A 296 7.72 -5.19 -1.45
CA ILE A 296 6.27 -5.01 -1.29
C ILE A 296 5.51 -6.35 -1.23
N GLU A 297 5.97 -7.38 -1.94
CA GLU A 297 5.37 -8.72 -1.86
C GLU A 297 5.60 -9.33 -0.45
N THR A 298 6.80 -9.14 0.11
CA THR A 298 7.12 -9.53 1.48
C THR A 298 6.24 -8.75 2.48
N ALA A 299 6.07 -7.44 2.29
CA ALA A 299 5.20 -6.62 3.12
C ALA A 299 3.73 -7.08 3.05
N TYR A 300 3.22 -7.43 1.87
CA TYR A 300 1.87 -8.01 1.74
C TYR A 300 1.72 -9.36 2.43
N ASN A 301 2.74 -10.23 2.35
CA ASN A 301 2.75 -11.48 3.09
C ASN A 301 2.70 -11.24 4.60
N PHE A 302 3.42 -10.24 5.10
CA PHE A 302 3.34 -9.84 6.50
C PHE A 302 1.95 -9.31 6.87
N LEU A 303 1.34 -8.43 6.07
CA LEU A 303 -0.03 -7.96 6.28
C LEU A 303 -1.04 -9.11 6.35
N LYS A 304 -0.90 -10.12 5.48
CA LYS A 304 -1.82 -11.27 5.46
C LYS A 304 -1.63 -12.21 6.64
N ASN A 305 -0.39 -12.53 6.98
CA ASN A 305 -0.08 -13.63 7.90
C ASN A 305 0.17 -13.16 9.34
N ALA A 306 0.65 -11.93 9.55
CA ALA A 306 0.96 -11.39 10.86
C ALA A 306 -0.04 -10.34 11.35
N VAL A 307 -0.59 -9.54 10.44
CA VAL A 307 -1.56 -8.46 10.78
C VAL A 307 -2.99 -8.81 10.35
N PHE A 308 -3.16 -9.94 9.67
CA PHE A 308 -4.45 -10.51 9.30
C PHE A 308 -5.39 -9.54 8.56
N VAL A 309 -4.86 -8.88 7.52
CA VAL A 309 -5.59 -7.85 6.76
C VAL A 309 -6.89 -8.36 6.11
N GLU A 310 -7.03 -9.67 5.90
CA GLU A 310 -8.23 -10.30 5.36
C GLU A 310 -9.26 -10.68 6.45
N GLU A 311 -8.91 -10.57 7.72
CA GLU A 311 -9.80 -10.82 8.86
C GLU A 311 -10.52 -9.55 9.28
N PHE A 312 -11.50 -9.14 8.49
CA PHE A 312 -12.29 -7.94 8.79
C PHE A 312 -13.20 -8.13 10.00
N THR A 313 -13.13 -7.19 10.94
CA THR A 313 -14.01 -7.19 12.14
C THR A 313 -15.42 -6.68 11.83
N SER A 314 -15.60 -6.07 10.66
CA SER A 314 -16.88 -5.57 10.17
C SER A 314 -17.34 -6.33 8.92
N ARG A 315 -18.68 -6.46 8.80
CA ARG A 315 -19.36 -7.00 7.62
C ARG A 315 -19.98 -5.90 6.75
N LYS A 316 -19.68 -4.63 7.02
CA LYS A 316 -20.17 -3.47 6.28
C LYS A 316 -19.01 -2.76 5.60
N GLU A 317 -19.25 -2.22 4.40
CA GLU A 317 -18.23 -1.55 3.58
C GLU A 317 -17.41 -0.51 4.36
N TYR A 318 -18.08 0.39 5.11
CA TYR A 318 -17.39 1.41 5.90
C TYR A 318 -16.44 0.82 6.93
N GLY A 319 -16.86 -0.27 7.58
CA GLY A 319 -16.02 -0.89 8.59
C GLY A 319 -14.85 -1.70 8.01
N ILE A 320 -15.02 -2.28 6.83
CA ILE A 320 -13.96 -2.94 6.07
C ILE A 320 -12.86 -1.93 5.69
N LEU A 321 -13.26 -0.74 5.21
CA LEU A 321 -12.30 0.34 4.92
C LEU A 321 -11.57 0.84 6.18
N GLN A 322 -12.30 0.99 7.29
CA GLN A 322 -11.70 1.36 8.58
C GLN A 322 -10.68 0.31 9.02
N ASP A 323 -11.02 -0.98 8.93
CA ASP A 323 -10.12 -2.09 9.27
C ASP A 323 -8.89 -2.12 8.37
N PHE A 324 -9.05 -1.93 7.06
CA PHE A 324 -7.95 -1.93 6.10
C PHE A 324 -6.93 -0.82 6.40
N TYR A 325 -7.37 0.43 6.52
CA TYR A 325 -6.45 1.53 6.80
C TYR A 325 -5.86 1.45 8.22
N SER A 326 -6.61 0.94 9.19
CA SER A 326 -6.06 0.66 10.54
C SER A 326 -4.92 -0.35 10.49
N THR A 327 -5.02 -1.37 9.63
CA THR A 327 -3.97 -2.35 9.43
C THR A 327 -2.68 -1.70 8.88
N LEU A 328 -2.79 -0.79 7.90
CA LEU A 328 -1.64 -0.07 7.36
C LEU A 328 -1.01 0.90 8.39
N ILE A 329 -1.84 1.54 9.22
CA ILE A 329 -1.37 2.38 10.34
C ILE A 329 -0.58 1.53 11.34
N ALA A 330 -1.09 0.35 11.70
CA ALA A 330 -0.44 -0.56 12.62
C ALA A 330 0.89 -1.09 12.05
N ASP A 331 0.94 -1.44 10.77
CA ASP A 331 2.16 -1.91 10.10
C ASP A 331 3.25 -0.82 10.09
N ASN A 332 2.90 0.40 9.70
CA ASN A 332 3.83 1.54 9.77
C ASN A 332 4.31 1.83 11.20
N PHE A 333 3.48 1.59 12.22
CA PHE A 333 3.89 1.66 13.62
C PHE A 333 4.91 0.56 13.96
N ILE A 334 4.67 -0.68 13.52
CA ILE A 334 5.59 -1.81 13.71
C ILE A 334 6.96 -1.48 13.08
N THR A 335 6.97 -0.92 11.88
CA THR A 335 8.21 -0.45 11.23
C THR A 335 8.96 0.57 12.09
N CYS A 336 8.27 1.55 12.69
CA CYS A 336 8.89 2.50 13.60
C CYS A 336 9.49 1.82 14.84
N ALA A 337 8.75 0.88 15.45
CA ALA A 337 9.17 0.16 16.66
C ALA A 337 10.38 -0.76 16.36
N CYS A 338 10.33 -1.54 15.29
CA CYS A 338 11.42 -2.41 14.86
C CYS A 338 12.67 -1.60 14.48
N GLY A 339 12.49 -0.48 13.77
CA GLY A 339 13.61 0.41 13.42
C GLY A 339 14.37 0.93 14.63
N SER A 340 13.68 1.25 15.72
CA SER A 340 14.29 1.66 16.98
C SER A 340 15.07 0.53 17.66
N ILE A 341 14.53 -0.70 17.64
CA ILE A 341 15.20 -1.88 18.22
C ILE A 341 16.45 -2.24 17.40
N TRP A 342 16.37 -2.17 16.08
CA TRP A 342 17.49 -2.56 15.20
C TRP A 342 18.61 -1.51 15.15
N ALA A 343 18.30 -0.23 15.41
CA ALA A 343 19.32 0.79 15.58
C ALA A 343 20.25 0.51 16.78
N ASP A 344 19.73 -0.15 17.80
CA ASP A 344 20.45 -0.54 19.01
C ASP A 344 21.14 -1.91 18.92
N MET A 345 20.95 -2.65 17.80
CA MET A 345 21.52 -4.00 17.60
C MET A 345 22.83 -3.97 16.77
N PRO A 346 23.82 -4.82 17.09
CA PRO A 346 24.99 -5.02 16.25
C PRO A 346 24.57 -5.48 14.84
N LEU A 347 25.17 -4.88 13.79
CA LEU A 347 24.80 -5.06 12.37
C LEU A 347 24.58 -6.52 11.93
N LYS A 348 25.41 -7.46 12.40
CA LYS A 348 25.27 -8.92 12.10
C LYS A 348 23.97 -9.52 12.68
N LYS A 349 23.61 -9.14 13.92
CA LYS A 349 22.36 -9.64 14.55
C LYS A 349 21.12 -9.02 13.94
N ALA A 350 21.18 -7.75 13.54
CA ALA A 350 20.07 -7.06 12.85
C ALA A 350 19.75 -7.68 11.47
N GLN A 351 20.77 -8.14 10.73
CA GLN A 351 20.56 -8.85 9.46
C GLN A 351 19.90 -10.22 9.64
N ILE A 352 20.36 -10.99 10.64
CA ILE A 352 19.78 -12.32 10.94
C ILE A 352 18.33 -12.17 11.40
N ALA A 353 18.05 -11.24 12.33
CA ALA A 353 16.70 -10.99 12.83
C ALA A 353 15.74 -10.51 11.72
N ARG A 354 16.21 -9.73 10.74
CA ARG A 354 15.41 -9.37 9.56
C ARG A 354 15.05 -10.58 8.72
N THR A 355 15.98 -11.50 8.52
CA THR A 355 15.76 -12.69 7.72
C THR A 355 14.82 -13.67 8.46
N GLU A 356 14.96 -13.80 9.77
CA GLU A 356 14.12 -14.68 10.61
C GLU A 356 12.70 -14.12 10.81
N ALA A 357 12.54 -12.79 10.97
CA ALA A 357 11.23 -12.13 11.04
C ALA A 357 10.45 -12.19 9.71
N GLN A 358 11.15 -12.41 8.59
CA GLN A 358 10.56 -12.58 7.25
C GLN A 358 10.14 -14.02 6.94
N VAL A 359 10.56 -15.00 7.76
CA VAL A 359 10.12 -16.41 7.64
C VAL A 359 9.10 -16.66 8.76
N PRO A 360 7.80 -16.74 8.47
CA PRO A 360 6.84 -17.14 9.47
C PRO A 360 7.14 -18.61 9.83
N ASP A 361 7.45 -18.85 11.10
CA ASP A 361 7.41 -20.19 11.66
C ASP A 361 6.02 -20.76 11.38
N LYS A 362 5.97 -22.02 10.93
CA LYS A 362 4.71 -22.73 10.75
C LYS A 362 3.90 -22.58 12.04
N PRO A 363 2.60 -22.21 11.95
CA PRO A 363 1.77 -22.13 13.13
C PRO A 363 1.83 -23.47 13.88
N PRO A 364 1.88 -23.47 15.21
CA PRO A 364 1.86 -24.70 15.99
C PRO A 364 0.62 -25.48 15.58
N LYS A 365 0.82 -26.75 15.19
CA LYS A 365 -0.26 -27.67 14.88
C LYS A 365 -1.23 -27.65 16.07
N CYS A 366 -2.46 -27.22 15.84
CA CYS A 366 -3.53 -27.40 16.80
C CYS A 366 -3.61 -28.88 17.17
N VAL A 367 -3.23 -29.19 18.38
CA VAL A 367 -3.47 -30.51 18.97
C VAL A 367 -4.99 -30.58 19.19
N PRO A 368 -5.69 -31.56 18.63
CA PRO A 368 -7.11 -31.71 18.92
C PRO A 368 -7.27 -32.09 20.38
N HIS A 369 -7.84 -31.19 21.18
CA HIS A 369 -8.36 -31.59 22.48
C HIS A 369 -9.58 -32.48 22.25
N THR A 370 -9.36 -33.80 22.31
CA THR A 370 -10.38 -34.79 22.65
C THR A 370 -10.77 -34.56 24.10
N LEU A 371 -11.96 -34.06 24.33
CA LEU A 371 -13.00 -34.45 25.29
C LEU A 371 -14.01 -33.31 25.40
#